data_7806eeeccf88f424d4299d2267b589a9
#
_entry.id   7806eeeccf88f424d4299d2267b589a9
#
_cell.length_a   1.000
_cell.length_b   1.000
_cell.length_c   1.000
_cell.angle_alpha   90.00
_cell.angle_beta   90.00
_cell.angle_gamma   90.00
#
_symmetry.space_group_name_H-M   'P 1'
#
loop_
_entity.id
_entity.type
_entity.pdbx_description
1 polymer ?
#
loop_
_entity_poly.entity_id
_entity_poly.type
_entity_poly.pdbx_seq_one_letter_code
_entity_poly.pdbx_strand_id
1 'polypeptide(L)'
;MRAAVLMLFCAGLAVPVGAQTQTPDITIPPPPLKTVSLSGPRFGVTALSQGVVDKLHERSIDVSSTITQFGWQFEREFYNKGGGVAAMNEFVFLLGGLEQSVALPSLSWMVGLRSPSGAEFGIGPNVTPAGVALALAGGVTFRSGSLNVPMTFALVPSKAGTRISMLTGFNLRGRR
;
A
#
# COMPACT_ATOMS: atom_id res chain seq x y z
N MET A 1 -3.48 -71.64 59.89
CA MET A 1 -3.90 -70.72 58.84
C MET A 1 -2.80 -69.65 58.74
N ARG A 2 -2.00 -69.67 57.69
CA ARG A 2 -0.75 -68.95 57.57
C ARG A 2 -0.98 -67.73 56.69
N ALA A 3 -0.76 -66.49 57.23
CA ALA A 3 -0.80 -65.26 56.50
C ALA A 3 0.61 -65.00 55.99
N ALA A 4 0.78 -64.84 54.64
CA ALA A 4 2.03 -64.44 54.01
C ALA A 4 1.98 -62.94 53.83
N VAL A 5 3.02 -62.25 54.40
CA VAL A 5 3.25 -60.82 54.22
C VAL A 5 4.18 -60.67 53.03
N LEU A 6 3.70 -59.96 51.97
CA LEU A 6 4.46 -59.63 50.79
C LEU A 6 5.08 -58.26 51.02
N MET A 7 6.39 -58.21 51.16
CA MET A 7 7.15 -56.91 51.15
C MET A 7 7.44 -56.51 49.76
N LEU A 8 6.90 -55.35 49.36
CA LEU A 8 7.22 -54.70 48.10
C LEU A 8 8.42 -53.76 48.25
N PHE A 9 9.52 -54.09 47.58
CA PHE A 9 10.71 -53.27 47.51
C PHE A 9 10.53 -52.16 46.46
N CYS A 10 10.37 -50.91 46.88
CA CYS A 10 10.44 -49.77 45.97
C CYS A 10 11.87 -49.36 45.74
N ALA A 11 12.46 -49.76 44.62
CA ALA A 11 13.73 -49.23 44.14
C ALA A 11 13.53 -47.84 43.56
N GLY A 12 13.97 -46.80 44.26
CA GLY A 12 13.93 -45.43 43.76
C GLY A 12 15.02 -45.23 42.69
N LEU A 13 14.58 -44.99 41.44
CA LEU A 13 15.46 -44.52 40.36
C LEU A 13 15.70 -43.01 40.55
N ALA A 14 16.87 -42.64 41.03
CA ALA A 14 17.33 -41.26 41.03
C ALA A 14 17.70 -40.85 39.59
N VAL A 15 16.82 -40.04 38.97
CA VAL A 15 17.12 -39.40 37.66
C VAL A 15 17.98 -38.20 37.93
N PRO A 16 19.20 -38.07 37.35
CA PRO A 16 20.02 -36.85 37.49
C PRO A 16 19.31 -35.72 36.72
N VAL A 17 18.85 -34.71 37.47
CA VAL A 17 18.39 -33.44 36.88
C VAL A 17 19.61 -32.71 36.37
N GLY A 18 19.93 -32.90 35.11
CA GLY A 18 20.91 -32.07 34.41
C GLY A 18 20.36 -30.63 34.32
N ALA A 19 20.97 -29.73 35.07
CA ALA A 19 20.69 -28.30 34.92
C ALA A 19 21.16 -27.87 33.52
N GLN A 20 20.21 -27.78 32.58
CA GLN A 20 20.46 -27.15 31.30
C GLN A 20 20.60 -25.64 31.55
N THR A 21 21.81 -25.15 31.50
CA THR A 21 22.11 -23.72 31.44
C THR A 21 21.63 -23.24 30.08
N GLN A 22 20.38 -22.79 30.00
CA GLN A 22 19.90 -22.07 28.83
C GLN A 22 20.63 -20.74 28.81
N THR A 23 21.64 -20.66 27.95
CA THR A 23 22.21 -19.38 27.54
C THR A 23 21.05 -18.58 26.94
N PRO A 24 20.69 -17.39 27.46
CA PRO A 24 19.65 -16.59 26.84
C PRO A 24 20.13 -16.29 25.41
N ASP A 25 19.43 -16.84 24.44
CA ASP A 25 19.61 -16.49 23.03
C ASP A 25 19.17 -15.03 22.89
N ILE A 26 20.13 -14.11 23.00
CA ILE A 26 19.90 -12.69 22.75
C ILE A 26 19.76 -12.56 21.23
N THR A 27 18.59 -12.92 20.75
CA THR A 27 18.19 -12.64 19.37
C THR A 27 18.07 -11.13 19.24
N ILE A 28 19.15 -10.49 18.80
CA ILE A 28 19.13 -9.07 18.43
C ILE A 28 18.08 -8.95 17.32
N PRO A 29 16.96 -8.24 17.55
CA PRO A 29 15.96 -8.09 16.50
C PRO A 29 16.65 -7.50 15.26
N PRO A 30 16.41 -8.04 14.07
CA PRO A 30 16.98 -7.50 12.85
C PRO A 30 16.67 -6.01 12.77
N PRO A 31 17.62 -5.17 12.32
CA PRO A 31 17.40 -3.74 12.19
C PRO A 31 16.12 -3.50 11.39
N PRO A 32 15.29 -2.54 11.79
CA PRO A 32 14.04 -2.25 11.09
C PRO A 32 14.36 -2.01 9.62
N LEU A 33 13.72 -2.77 8.75
CA LEU A 33 13.88 -2.61 7.30
C LEU A 33 13.52 -1.18 6.94
N LYS A 34 14.41 -0.52 6.19
CA LYS A 34 14.21 0.86 5.77
C LYS A 34 12.89 0.96 5.01
N THR A 35 11.92 1.63 5.61
CA THR A 35 10.65 1.99 5.02
C THR A 35 10.91 2.78 3.73
N VAL A 36 10.40 2.27 2.62
CA VAL A 36 10.46 2.98 1.34
C VAL A 36 9.20 3.80 1.22
N SER A 37 9.29 5.12 1.42
CA SER A 37 8.19 6.03 1.09
C SER A 37 8.29 6.42 -0.38
N LEU A 38 7.19 6.23 -1.12
CA LEU A 38 7.06 6.67 -2.51
C LEU A 38 6.35 8.02 -2.63
N SER A 39 6.41 8.85 -1.59
CA SER A 39 5.95 10.23 -1.67
C SER A 39 6.71 10.99 -2.74
N GLY A 40 6.00 11.72 -3.60
CA GLY A 40 6.62 12.47 -4.69
C GLY A 40 5.65 12.91 -5.76
N PRO A 41 6.14 13.58 -6.81
CA PRO A 41 5.32 14.03 -7.91
C PRO A 41 4.72 12.86 -8.69
N ARG A 42 3.50 13.11 -9.19
CA ARG A 42 2.75 12.20 -10.05
C ARG A 42 2.26 12.96 -11.27
N PHE A 43 2.32 12.30 -12.42
CA PHE A 43 1.79 12.81 -13.68
C PHE A 43 1.31 11.65 -14.54
N GLY A 44 0.35 11.93 -15.39
CA GLY A 44 -0.20 10.90 -16.27
C GLY A 44 -1.43 11.36 -17.03
N VAL A 45 -2.20 10.39 -17.47
CA VAL A 45 -3.41 10.62 -18.26
C VAL A 45 -4.58 9.90 -17.63
N THR A 46 -5.77 10.46 -17.82
CA THR A 46 -7.03 9.87 -17.39
C THR A 46 -8.03 9.88 -18.53
N ALA A 47 -8.56 8.70 -18.84
CA ALA A 47 -9.70 8.54 -19.72
C ALA A 47 -10.99 8.64 -18.91
N LEU A 48 -11.91 9.47 -19.36
CA LEU A 48 -13.24 9.70 -18.81
C LEU A 48 -14.27 9.02 -19.70
N SER A 49 -15.16 8.22 -19.14
CA SER A 49 -16.31 7.74 -19.90
C SER A 49 -17.26 8.88 -20.21
N GLN A 50 -18.09 8.72 -21.24
CA GLN A 50 -19.02 9.76 -21.71
C GLN A 50 -19.92 10.29 -20.58
N GLY A 51 -20.47 9.44 -19.74
CA GLY A 51 -21.32 9.89 -18.64
C GLY A 51 -20.58 10.74 -17.58
N VAL A 52 -19.25 10.58 -17.43
CA VAL A 52 -18.45 11.47 -16.57
C VAL A 52 -18.28 12.83 -17.26
N VAL A 53 -18.03 12.85 -18.56
CA VAL A 53 -17.93 14.08 -19.37
C VAL A 53 -19.23 14.86 -19.30
N ASP A 54 -20.37 14.18 -19.55
CA ASP A 54 -21.71 14.78 -19.48
C ASP A 54 -21.99 15.39 -18.09
N LYS A 55 -21.57 14.67 -17.03
CA LYS A 55 -21.71 15.15 -15.64
C LYS A 55 -20.87 16.39 -15.33
N LEU A 56 -19.74 16.54 -15.98
CA LEU A 56 -18.89 17.73 -15.88
C LEU A 56 -19.48 18.89 -16.68
N HIS A 57 -20.01 18.62 -17.88
CA HIS A 57 -20.72 19.60 -18.69
C HIS A 57 -21.97 20.16 -17.99
N GLU A 58 -22.74 19.33 -17.27
CA GLU A 58 -23.86 19.79 -16.43
C GLU A 58 -23.42 20.81 -15.37
N ARG A 59 -22.13 20.82 -15.00
CA ARG A 59 -21.52 21.76 -14.06
C ARG A 59 -20.79 22.91 -14.75
N SER A 60 -21.03 23.11 -16.03
CA SER A 60 -20.36 24.12 -16.86
C SER A 60 -18.84 23.94 -16.95
N ILE A 61 -18.37 22.69 -16.85
CA ILE A 61 -16.98 22.32 -17.03
C ILE A 61 -16.86 21.59 -18.37
N ASP A 62 -16.32 22.29 -19.37
CA ASP A 62 -16.12 21.74 -20.71
C ASP A 62 -14.79 20.99 -20.79
N VAL A 63 -14.86 19.69 -20.99
CA VAL A 63 -13.71 18.79 -20.96
C VAL A 63 -13.89 17.63 -21.93
N SER A 64 -12.82 17.24 -22.60
CA SER A 64 -12.82 16.04 -23.46
C SER A 64 -12.72 14.75 -22.65
N SER A 65 -12.88 13.61 -23.32
CA SER A 65 -12.80 12.27 -22.73
C SER A 65 -11.40 11.87 -22.25
N THR A 66 -10.37 12.66 -22.54
CA THR A 66 -8.99 12.38 -22.10
C THR A 66 -8.39 13.67 -21.54
N ILE A 67 -7.83 13.58 -20.35
CA ILE A 67 -7.19 14.69 -19.67
C ILE A 67 -5.78 14.27 -19.20
N THR A 68 -4.84 15.20 -19.22
CA THR A 68 -3.58 15.05 -18.50
C THR A 68 -3.77 15.42 -17.04
N GLN A 69 -3.00 14.78 -16.16
CA GLN A 69 -3.01 15.08 -14.74
C GLN A 69 -1.59 15.18 -14.20
N PHE A 70 -1.40 16.08 -13.26
CA PHE A 70 -0.20 16.15 -12.45
C PHE A 70 -0.56 16.46 -11.00
N GLY A 71 0.35 16.14 -10.08
CA GLY A 71 0.13 16.42 -8.68
C GLY A 71 1.15 15.72 -7.80
N TRP A 72 0.73 15.37 -6.60
CA TRP A 72 1.61 14.80 -5.60
C TRP A 72 0.95 13.65 -4.85
N GLN A 73 1.74 12.61 -4.57
CA GLN A 73 1.38 11.53 -3.66
C GLN A 73 2.15 11.67 -2.36
N PHE A 74 1.45 11.57 -1.24
CA PHE A 74 2.00 11.43 0.10
C PHE A 74 1.73 10.01 0.57
N GLU A 75 2.76 9.32 0.98
CA GLU A 75 2.68 7.94 1.42
C GLU A 75 3.25 7.79 2.82
N ARG A 76 2.56 7.00 3.64
CA ARG A 76 3.05 6.60 4.96
C ARG A 76 2.81 5.11 5.17
N GLU A 77 3.89 4.36 5.32
CA GLU A 77 3.83 2.96 5.74
C GLU A 77 3.50 2.91 7.23
N PHE A 78 2.55 2.07 7.62
CA PHE A 78 2.15 1.87 9.01
C PHE A 78 2.32 0.42 9.49
N TYR A 79 2.59 -0.52 8.59
CA TYR A 79 2.87 -1.91 8.92
C TYR A 79 3.86 -2.51 7.93
N ASN A 80 4.90 -3.18 8.45
CA ASN A 80 5.87 -3.94 7.67
C ASN A 80 6.39 -5.10 8.52
N LYS A 81 6.12 -6.32 8.11
CA LYS A 81 6.60 -7.51 8.80
C LYS A 81 7.88 -8.03 8.13
N GLY A 82 9.04 -7.48 8.56
CA GLY A 82 10.34 -8.11 8.34
C GLY A 82 10.71 -8.42 6.88
N GLY A 83 10.38 -7.52 5.91
CA GLY A 83 10.67 -7.75 4.48
C GLY A 83 9.55 -8.44 3.70
N GLY A 84 8.40 -8.65 4.34
CA GLY A 84 7.18 -9.14 3.70
C GLY A 84 6.36 -8.02 3.06
N VAL A 85 5.05 -8.23 3.03
CA VAL A 85 4.09 -7.23 2.54
C VAL A 85 4.02 -6.06 3.51
N ALA A 86 4.12 -4.83 3.00
CA ALA A 86 3.93 -3.59 3.73
C ALA A 86 2.51 -3.07 3.52
N ALA A 87 1.90 -2.52 4.59
CA ALA A 87 0.65 -1.78 4.49
C ALA A 87 0.90 -0.28 4.62
N MET A 88 0.23 0.51 3.78
CA MET A 88 0.46 1.94 3.65
C MET A 88 -0.84 2.72 3.51
N ASN A 89 -0.78 3.97 3.95
CA ASN A 89 -1.76 4.99 3.64
C ASN A 89 -1.19 5.92 2.57
N GLU A 90 -2.02 6.26 1.59
CA GLU A 90 -1.67 7.14 0.49
C GLU A 90 -2.69 8.26 0.36
N PHE A 91 -2.19 9.48 0.27
CA PHE A 91 -2.96 10.64 -0.16
C PHE A 91 -2.44 11.08 -1.52
N VAL A 92 -3.32 11.04 -2.52
CA VAL A 92 -2.98 11.44 -3.89
C VAL A 92 -3.81 12.65 -4.27
N PHE A 93 -3.15 13.78 -4.44
CA PHE A 93 -3.75 15.00 -4.97
C PHE A 93 -3.31 15.20 -6.41
N LEU A 94 -4.27 15.32 -7.32
CA LEU A 94 -4.02 15.56 -8.74
C LEU A 94 -4.84 16.74 -9.23
N LEU A 95 -4.28 17.46 -10.19
CA LEU A 95 -4.95 18.50 -10.96
C LEU A 95 -4.89 18.11 -12.43
N GLY A 96 -6.05 18.00 -13.07
CA GLY A 96 -6.18 17.60 -14.47
C GLY A 96 -6.84 18.65 -15.34
N GLY A 97 -6.70 18.47 -16.67
CA GLY A 97 -7.42 19.25 -17.67
C GLY A 97 -6.83 20.62 -17.96
N LEU A 98 -5.64 20.96 -17.44
CA LEU A 98 -5.04 22.29 -17.68
C LEU A 98 -4.74 22.52 -19.15
N GLU A 99 -4.46 21.49 -19.92
CA GLU A 99 -4.28 21.54 -21.37
C GLU A 99 -5.56 21.95 -22.11
N GLN A 100 -6.71 21.87 -21.43
CA GLN A 100 -8.03 22.24 -21.95
C GLN A 100 -8.57 23.51 -21.26
N SER A 101 -7.69 24.26 -20.58
CA SER A 101 -8.04 25.48 -19.83
C SER A 101 -9.04 25.24 -18.69
N VAL A 102 -9.18 24.01 -18.21
CA VAL A 102 -9.97 23.65 -17.04
C VAL A 102 -9.08 23.13 -15.90
N ALA A 103 -9.51 23.33 -14.67
CA ALA A 103 -8.83 22.82 -13.49
C ALA A 103 -9.75 21.81 -12.79
N LEU A 104 -9.41 20.53 -12.91
CA LEU A 104 -10.13 19.42 -12.32
C LEU A 104 -9.35 18.82 -11.15
N PRO A 105 -9.61 19.26 -9.91
CA PRO A 105 -8.97 18.67 -8.75
C PRO A 105 -9.48 17.24 -8.50
N SER A 106 -8.59 16.37 -8.09
CA SER A 106 -8.88 15.00 -7.67
C SER A 106 -8.10 14.70 -6.40
N LEU A 107 -8.80 14.27 -5.37
CA LEU A 107 -8.20 13.84 -4.10
C LEU A 107 -8.58 12.38 -3.84
N SER A 108 -7.59 11.54 -3.65
CA SER A 108 -7.77 10.16 -3.22
C SER A 108 -7.12 9.93 -1.87
N TRP A 109 -7.81 9.19 -1.01
CA TRP A 109 -7.23 8.63 0.19
C TRP A 109 -7.34 7.12 0.11
N MET A 110 -6.21 6.43 0.09
CA MET A 110 -6.16 5.00 -0.19
C MET A 110 -5.43 4.26 0.91
N VAL A 111 -5.88 3.06 1.20
CA VAL A 111 -5.15 2.06 1.96
C VAL A 111 -4.64 1.03 0.98
N GLY A 112 -3.36 0.75 1.04
CA GLY A 112 -2.68 -0.11 0.08
C GLY A 112 -1.78 -1.14 0.73
N LEU A 113 -1.42 -2.11 -0.09
CA LEU A 113 -0.43 -3.14 0.20
C LEU A 113 0.66 -3.08 -0.86
N ARG A 114 1.91 -3.20 -0.43
CA ARG A 114 3.08 -3.30 -1.30
C ARG A 114 3.84 -4.58 -1.03
N SER A 115 4.13 -5.32 -2.09
CA SER A 115 4.98 -6.50 -2.02
C SER A 115 6.46 -6.13 -2.01
N PRO A 116 7.35 -7.03 -1.56
CA PRO A 116 8.80 -6.83 -1.64
C PRO A 116 9.31 -6.65 -3.08
N SER A 117 8.62 -7.24 -4.05
CA SER A 117 8.93 -7.09 -5.49
C SER A 117 8.56 -5.71 -6.06
N GLY A 118 7.83 -4.87 -5.30
CA GLY A 118 7.40 -3.55 -5.73
C GLY A 118 6.02 -3.52 -6.39
N ALA A 119 5.30 -4.64 -6.43
CA ALA A 119 3.90 -4.64 -6.84
C ALA A 119 3.04 -4.03 -5.72
N GLU A 120 2.08 -3.20 -6.11
CA GLU A 120 1.24 -2.41 -5.20
C GLU A 120 -0.23 -2.56 -5.57
N PHE A 121 -1.07 -2.55 -4.55
CA PHE A 121 -2.51 -2.49 -4.71
C PHE A 121 -3.09 -1.58 -3.63
N GLY A 122 -4.04 -0.72 -4.01
CA GLY A 122 -4.69 0.19 -3.08
C GLY A 122 -6.18 0.37 -3.40
N ILE A 123 -6.93 0.70 -2.37
CA ILE A 123 -8.37 0.97 -2.46
C ILE A 123 -8.71 2.12 -1.52
N GLY A 124 -9.64 2.98 -1.96
CA GLY A 124 -10.11 4.06 -1.10
C GLY A 124 -11.00 5.07 -1.82
N PRO A 125 -11.56 6.04 -1.09
CA PRO A 125 -12.39 7.07 -1.67
C PRO A 125 -11.59 8.02 -2.56
N ASN A 126 -12.22 8.44 -3.65
CA ASN A 126 -11.75 9.49 -4.54
C ASN A 126 -12.84 10.56 -4.69
N VAL A 127 -12.45 11.81 -4.54
CA VAL A 127 -13.32 13.00 -4.62
C VAL A 127 -12.88 13.86 -5.79
N THR A 128 -13.81 14.23 -6.66
CA THR A 128 -13.60 15.09 -7.81
C THR A 128 -14.83 15.98 -8.05
N PRO A 129 -14.79 16.99 -8.94
CA PRO A 129 -15.98 17.72 -9.35
C PRO A 129 -17.09 16.84 -9.95
N ALA A 130 -16.77 15.69 -10.52
CA ALA A 130 -17.78 14.74 -11.01
C ALA A 130 -18.51 13.99 -9.88
N GLY A 131 -17.98 14.02 -8.66
CA GLY A 131 -18.54 13.36 -7.48
C GLY A 131 -17.55 12.52 -6.70
N VAL A 132 -18.08 11.76 -5.73
CA VAL A 132 -17.32 10.83 -4.89
C VAL A 132 -17.50 9.41 -5.39
N ALA A 133 -16.43 8.65 -5.45
CA ALA A 133 -16.44 7.24 -5.87
C ALA A 133 -15.34 6.45 -5.17
N LEU A 134 -15.40 5.13 -5.27
CA LEU A 134 -14.33 4.25 -4.81
C LEU A 134 -13.26 4.13 -5.91
N ALA A 135 -12.01 4.38 -5.56
CA ALA A 135 -10.86 4.15 -6.42
C ALA A 135 -10.23 2.79 -6.11
N LEU A 136 -9.88 2.06 -7.15
CA LEU A 136 -9.05 0.86 -7.11
C LEU A 136 -7.77 1.18 -7.86
N ALA A 137 -6.61 0.98 -7.27
CA ALA A 137 -5.35 1.20 -7.93
C ALA A 137 -4.45 -0.03 -7.82
N GLY A 138 -3.68 -0.28 -8.87
CA GLY A 138 -2.66 -1.30 -8.89
C GLY A 138 -1.45 -0.80 -9.66
N GLY A 139 -0.26 -1.18 -9.23
CA GLY A 139 0.95 -0.67 -9.84
C GLY A 139 2.18 -1.49 -9.55
N VAL A 140 3.28 -1.02 -10.14
CA VAL A 140 4.62 -1.56 -9.89
C VAL A 140 5.61 -0.41 -9.74
N THR A 141 6.57 -0.59 -8.86
CA THR A 141 7.65 0.37 -8.67
C THR A 141 8.96 -0.20 -9.20
N PHE A 142 9.49 0.44 -10.22
CA PHE A 142 10.83 0.17 -10.75
C PHE A 142 11.87 0.91 -9.89
N ARG A 143 12.95 0.21 -9.55
CA ARG A 143 14.02 0.73 -8.70
C ARG A 143 15.34 0.73 -9.46
N SER A 144 15.99 1.88 -9.54
CA SER A 144 17.31 2.05 -10.16
C SER A 144 18.18 2.92 -9.25
N GLY A 145 19.11 2.31 -8.53
CA GLY A 145 19.94 3.01 -7.55
C GLY A 145 19.12 3.71 -6.46
N SER A 146 19.23 5.04 -6.38
CA SER A 146 18.44 5.86 -5.45
C SER A 146 17.09 6.33 -6.03
N LEU A 147 16.82 6.07 -7.30
CA LEU A 147 15.60 6.47 -7.98
C LEU A 147 14.55 5.36 -7.91
N ASN A 148 13.33 5.71 -7.54
CA ASN A 148 12.16 4.86 -7.68
C ASN A 148 11.21 5.50 -8.67
N VAL A 149 10.70 4.70 -9.62
CA VAL A 149 9.75 5.12 -10.65
C VAL A 149 8.50 4.25 -10.50
N PRO A 150 7.46 4.72 -9.81
CA PRO A 150 6.19 4.02 -9.73
C PRO A 150 5.40 4.21 -11.03
N MET A 151 4.73 3.13 -11.45
CA MET A 151 3.72 3.15 -12.49
C MET A 151 2.43 2.58 -11.90
N THR A 152 1.36 3.37 -11.93
CA THR A 152 0.09 3.05 -11.29
C THR A 152 -1.06 3.16 -12.27
N PHE A 153 -1.90 2.14 -12.31
CA PHE A 153 -3.21 2.17 -12.97
C PHE A 153 -4.28 2.33 -11.90
N ALA A 154 -5.22 3.24 -12.12
CA ALA A 154 -6.35 3.43 -11.24
C ALA A 154 -7.66 3.34 -12.03
N LEU A 155 -8.63 2.64 -11.42
CA LEU A 155 -9.99 2.48 -11.91
C LEU A 155 -10.94 3.10 -10.88
N VAL A 156 -11.78 4.02 -11.32
CA VAL A 156 -12.72 4.74 -10.46
C VAL A 156 -14.13 4.64 -11.06
N PRO A 157 -14.87 3.54 -10.78
CA PRO A 157 -16.26 3.42 -11.18
C PRO A 157 -17.14 4.37 -10.35
N SER A 158 -18.05 5.05 -10.99
CA SER A 158 -19.01 5.94 -10.34
C SER A 158 -20.39 5.85 -11.00
N LYS A 159 -21.40 6.43 -10.38
CA LYS A 159 -22.75 6.49 -10.97
C LYS A 159 -22.79 7.27 -12.29
N ALA A 160 -21.91 8.24 -12.47
CA ALA A 160 -21.79 9.00 -13.71
C ALA A 160 -21.01 8.23 -14.80
N GLY A 161 -20.28 7.18 -14.45
CA GLY A 161 -19.45 6.40 -15.35
C GLY A 161 -18.09 6.08 -14.74
N THR A 162 -17.16 5.64 -15.57
CA THR A 162 -15.87 5.15 -15.15
C THR A 162 -14.74 6.10 -15.56
N ARG A 163 -13.77 6.24 -14.71
CA ARG A 163 -12.49 6.93 -14.98
C ARG A 163 -11.37 5.91 -14.89
N ILE A 164 -10.45 5.94 -15.86
CA ILE A 164 -9.28 5.08 -15.89
C ILE A 164 -8.06 5.98 -16.00
N SER A 165 -7.16 5.87 -15.04
CA SER A 165 -5.93 6.69 -14.97
C SER A 165 -4.69 5.81 -15.10
N MET A 166 -3.71 6.30 -15.82
CA MET A 166 -2.36 5.79 -15.84
C MET A 166 -1.43 6.89 -15.34
N LEU A 167 -0.79 6.65 -14.20
CA LEU A 167 0.08 7.61 -13.54
C LEU A 167 1.49 7.05 -13.43
N THR A 168 2.46 7.92 -13.55
CA THR A 168 3.85 7.65 -13.22
C THR A 168 4.40 8.78 -12.36
N GLY A 169 5.60 8.61 -11.85
CA GLY A 169 6.26 9.63 -11.06
C GLY A 169 7.68 9.22 -10.75
N PHE A 170 8.29 9.96 -9.87
CA PHE A 170 9.61 9.59 -9.35
C PHE A 170 9.74 10.04 -7.91
N ASN A 171 10.59 9.33 -7.17
CA ASN A 171 11.10 9.82 -5.91
C ASN A 171 12.55 9.38 -5.70
N LEU A 172 13.28 10.21 -4.97
CA LEU A 172 14.66 9.94 -4.62
C LEU A 172 14.71 9.37 -3.20
N ARG A 173 15.35 8.23 -3.05
CA ARG A 173 15.65 7.68 -1.72
C ARG A 173 16.72 8.55 -1.09
N GLY A 174 16.36 9.34 -0.05
CA GLY A 174 17.32 10.10 0.72
C GLY A 174 18.42 9.18 1.28
N ARG A 175 19.68 9.49 0.99
CA ARG A 175 20.81 8.94 1.76
C ARG A 175 20.71 9.55 3.14
N ARG A 176 20.29 8.77 4.12
CA ARG A 176 20.54 9.04 5.53
C ARG A 176 21.54 8.03 6.05
#